data_11c716bc9e1085f57cdc6f78ae5d0d73
#
_entry.id   11c716bc9e1085f57cdc6f78ae5d0d73
#
_cell.length_a   1.000
_cell.length_b   1.000
_cell.length_c   1.000
_cell.angle_alpha   90.00
_cell.angle_beta   90.00
_cell.angle_gamma   90.00
#
_symmetry.space_group_name_H-M   'P 1'
#
loop_
_entity.id
_entity.type
_entity.pdbx_description
1 polymer ?
#
loop_
_entity_poly.entity_id
_entity_poly.type
_entity_poly.pdbx_seq_one_letter_code
_entity_poly.pdbx_strand_id
1 'polypeptide(L)'
;MQLGLIGMPMVGKTTLFELLTGTYDKTGSQGKTNTAIARVPDARIDYLSGVFKPKKTAYAQLELIDIPGLIPGTEKNASLFLDAVRRADALLHVVRLFDDESVPYIYDKIDPLRDIETIRYELLLSDLDLIEKRIDRINKNKKRNLMLRELNLLERLKDALSDEKPISSVIIDDDEQAIMSTYQFLTSKPMLICLNLNENDIKSNNYPQKEEIAKYAMQMNIPVVEIAASIEREIAQLEPDEKEMFLEDLGIKESGLIKISRTMYQRLGLISFFTVGDDEVKAWTIEDGTNARKAASKIHSDIERGFIRAEVVDYHVFKELGTMTAVKEKGLFRLEGKEYVVKDGEIVHFRFNV
;
A
#
# COMPACT_ATOMS: atom_id res chain seq x y z
N MET A 1 -1.46 9.50 -0.73
CA MET A 1 -2.06 8.16 -0.56
C MET A 1 -1.81 7.68 0.85
N GLN A 2 -2.86 7.18 1.48
CA GLN A 2 -2.87 6.81 2.89
C GLN A 2 -3.05 5.30 3.04
N LEU A 3 -2.11 4.64 3.71
CA LEU A 3 -2.14 3.21 4.03
C LEU A 3 -2.58 3.02 5.47
N GLY A 4 -3.75 2.41 5.69
CA GLY A 4 -4.28 2.12 7.02
C GLY A 4 -3.77 0.77 7.55
N LEU A 5 -3.15 0.76 8.73
CA LEU A 5 -2.81 -0.47 9.44
C LEU A 5 -4.04 -0.94 10.22
N ILE A 6 -4.58 -2.09 9.86
CA ILE A 6 -5.76 -2.69 10.48
C ILE A 6 -5.44 -4.06 11.11
N GLY A 7 -6.33 -4.55 11.95
CA GLY A 7 -6.22 -5.85 12.60
C GLY A 7 -6.78 -5.81 14.02
N MET A 8 -6.74 -6.93 14.69
CA MET A 8 -7.19 -7.08 16.08
C MET A 8 -6.30 -6.25 17.04
N PRO A 9 -6.70 -6.02 18.30
CA PRO A 9 -5.82 -5.46 19.31
C PRO A 9 -4.59 -6.36 19.55
N MET A 10 -3.45 -5.75 19.90
CA MET A 10 -2.21 -6.44 20.34
C MET A 10 -1.60 -7.41 19.31
N VAL A 11 -1.81 -7.17 18.00
CA VAL A 11 -1.22 -7.97 16.91
C VAL A 11 0.11 -7.41 16.39
N GLY A 12 0.58 -6.27 16.93
CA GLY A 12 1.83 -5.62 16.52
C GLY A 12 1.68 -4.47 15.53
N LYS A 13 0.46 -3.91 15.32
CA LYS A 13 0.23 -2.76 14.40
C LYS A 13 1.11 -1.56 14.72
N THR A 14 1.06 -1.07 15.96
CA THR A 14 1.84 0.10 16.38
C THR A 14 3.34 -0.15 16.27
N THR A 15 3.82 -1.35 16.59
CA THR A 15 5.21 -1.74 16.37
C THR A 15 5.62 -1.62 14.89
N LEU A 16 4.78 -2.14 13.99
CA LEU A 16 5.02 -2.03 12.55
C LEU A 16 4.94 -0.59 12.05
N PHE A 17 3.99 0.19 12.56
CA PHE A 17 3.88 1.61 12.25
C PHE A 17 5.17 2.35 12.63
N GLU A 18 5.67 2.15 13.84
CA GLU A 18 6.93 2.73 14.31
C GLU A 18 8.12 2.32 13.45
N LEU A 19 8.22 1.04 13.12
CA LEU A 19 9.32 0.50 12.30
C LEU A 19 9.28 1.05 10.86
N LEU A 20 8.10 1.11 10.24
CA LEU A 20 7.94 1.61 8.87
C LEU A 20 8.18 3.13 8.77
N THR A 21 7.81 3.89 9.80
CA THR A 21 7.91 5.34 9.79
C THR A 21 9.20 5.88 10.43
N GLY A 22 9.90 5.05 11.22
CA GLY A 22 11.03 5.48 12.04
C GLY A 22 10.64 6.44 13.18
N THR A 23 9.34 6.53 13.49
CA THR A 23 8.82 7.41 14.56
C THR A 23 8.44 6.57 15.76
N TYR A 24 9.15 6.75 16.85
CA TYR A 24 8.87 6.09 18.13
C TYR A 24 8.08 7.02 19.04
N ASP A 25 6.78 6.78 19.18
CA ASP A 25 5.94 7.58 20.09
C ASP A 25 6.13 7.10 21.53
N LYS A 26 6.77 7.96 22.35
CA LYS A 26 6.99 7.70 23.78
C LYS A 26 5.73 7.95 24.64
N THR A 27 4.65 8.48 24.08
CA THR A 27 3.49 8.97 24.85
C THR A 27 2.33 8.00 24.93
N GLY A 28 2.40 6.82 24.29
CA GLY A 28 1.43 5.73 24.45
C GLY A 28 -0.03 6.18 24.28
N SER A 29 -0.36 6.84 23.19
CA SER A 29 -1.73 7.32 22.92
C SER A 29 -2.65 6.15 22.54
N GLN A 30 -3.06 5.36 23.52
CA GLN A 30 -4.08 4.33 23.32
C GLN A 30 -5.39 4.97 22.82
N GLY A 31 -5.86 4.52 21.66
CA GLY A 31 -7.18 4.88 21.12
C GLY A 31 -7.21 6.11 20.19
N LYS A 32 -6.10 6.73 19.85
CA LYS A 32 -6.01 7.79 18.83
C LYS A 32 -5.41 7.24 17.54
N THR A 33 -5.90 7.74 16.40
CA THR A 33 -5.33 7.47 15.09
C THR A 33 -4.03 8.28 14.94
N ASN A 34 -2.90 7.61 14.80
CA ASN A 34 -1.62 8.25 14.53
C ASN A 34 -1.35 8.23 13.02
N THR A 35 -0.78 9.30 12.50
CA THR A 35 -0.41 9.40 11.07
C THR A 35 1.05 9.81 10.97
N ALA A 36 1.81 9.10 10.14
CA ALA A 36 3.22 9.43 9.86
C ALA A 36 3.61 9.01 8.44
N ILE A 37 4.76 9.51 7.98
CA ILE A 37 5.28 9.26 6.65
C ILE A 37 6.31 8.14 6.71
N ALA A 38 6.10 7.08 5.93
CA ALA A 38 7.07 6.01 5.68
C ALA A 38 7.81 6.25 4.37
N ARG A 39 9.11 5.97 4.36
CA ARG A 39 9.90 5.92 3.13
C ARG A 39 9.68 4.60 2.42
N VAL A 40 9.59 4.65 1.09
CA VAL A 40 9.57 3.44 0.26
C VAL A 40 11.00 3.13 -0.15
N PRO A 41 11.63 2.07 0.39
CA PRO A 41 12.98 1.70 0.03
C PRO A 41 13.07 1.30 -1.45
N ASP A 42 14.09 1.80 -2.15
CA ASP A 42 14.28 1.51 -3.57
C ASP A 42 15.79 1.54 -3.90
N ALA A 43 16.37 0.38 -4.18
CA ALA A 43 17.78 0.26 -4.51
C ALA A 43 18.21 1.05 -5.75
N ARG A 44 17.25 1.46 -6.60
CA ARG A 44 17.52 2.29 -7.78
C ARG A 44 17.92 3.70 -7.39
N ILE A 45 17.22 4.31 -6.43
CA ILE A 45 17.56 5.64 -5.95
C ILE A 45 18.88 5.62 -5.16
N ASP A 46 19.19 4.53 -4.43
CA ASP A 46 20.45 4.36 -3.73
C ASP A 46 21.62 4.34 -4.72
N TYR A 47 21.50 3.55 -5.79
CA TYR A 47 22.47 3.52 -6.87
C TYR A 47 22.66 4.90 -7.54
N LEU A 48 21.56 5.57 -7.91
CA LEU A 48 21.61 6.90 -8.52
C LEU A 48 22.30 7.91 -7.59
N SER A 49 21.98 7.88 -6.30
CA SER A 49 22.63 8.75 -5.31
C SER A 49 24.12 8.47 -5.16
N GLY A 50 24.53 7.21 -5.23
CA GLY A 50 25.93 6.81 -5.26
C GLY A 50 26.71 7.36 -6.47
N VAL A 51 26.05 7.39 -7.64
CA VAL A 51 26.65 7.90 -8.89
C VAL A 51 26.69 9.42 -8.93
N PHE A 52 25.56 10.09 -8.66
CA PHE A 52 25.44 11.57 -8.77
C PHE A 52 25.96 12.32 -7.54
N LYS A 53 26.10 11.65 -6.40
CA LYS A 53 26.57 12.21 -5.11
C LYS A 53 25.86 13.53 -4.76
N PRO A 54 24.51 13.54 -4.74
CA PRO A 54 23.74 14.76 -4.51
C PRO A 54 23.90 15.23 -3.06
N LYS A 55 23.57 16.51 -2.82
CA LYS A 55 23.46 17.04 -1.45
C LYS A 55 22.33 16.38 -0.66
N LYS A 56 21.28 15.93 -1.37
CA LYS A 56 20.09 15.30 -0.77
C LYS A 56 19.56 14.17 -1.62
N THR A 57 19.18 13.06 -0.95
CA THR A 57 18.43 11.95 -1.54
C THR A 57 17.01 11.91 -0.95
N ALA A 58 15.99 11.91 -1.82
CA ALA A 58 14.59 11.90 -1.42
C ALA A 58 13.86 10.69 -1.99
N TYR A 59 13.52 9.76 -1.11
CA TYR A 59 12.75 8.54 -1.45
C TYR A 59 11.28 8.85 -1.71
N ALA A 60 10.62 7.96 -2.45
CA ALA A 60 9.16 7.91 -2.49
C ALA A 60 8.58 7.72 -1.07
N GLN A 61 7.37 8.22 -0.85
CA GLN A 61 6.76 8.25 0.47
C GLN A 61 5.32 7.72 0.42
N LEU A 62 4.95 6.99 1.48
CA LEU A 62 3.57 6.61 1.80
C LEU A 62 3.19 7.20 3.15
N GLU A 63 1.99 7.73 3.26
CA GLU A 63 1.42 8.15 4.53
C GLU A 63 0.77 6.95 5.20
N LEU A 64 1.20 6.61 6.42
CA LEU A 64 0.65 5.51 7.20
C LEU A 64 -0.29 6.03 8.27
N ILE A 65 -1.36 5.27 8.52
CA ILE A 65 -2.33 5.52 9.57
C ILE A 65 -2.39 4.30 10.49
N ASP A 66 -2.02 4.45 11.76
CA ASP A 66 -2.23 3.42 12.78
C ASP A 66 -3.70 3.46 13.23
N ILE A 67 -4.49 2.49 12.80
CA ILE A 67 -5.92 2.40 13.08
C ILE A 67 -6.12 1.58 14.36
N PRO A 68 -6.96 2.05 15.31
CA PRO A 68 -7.31 1.27 16.50
C PRO A 68 -7.77 -0.15 16.15
N GLY A 69 -7.34 -1.14 16.94
CA GLY A 69 -7.72 -2.54 16.70
C GLY A 69 -9.24 -2.75 16.80
N LEU A 70 -9.78 -3.59 15.92
CA LEU A 70 -11.18 -4.00 15.99
C LEU A 70 -11.40 -4.91 17.20
N ILE A 71 -12.36 -4.55 18.05
CA ILE A 71 -12.85 -5.38 19.16
C ILE A 71 -14.25 -5.86 18.75
N PRO A 72 -14.40 -7.13 18.36
CA PRO A 72 -15.69 -7.68 17.93
C PRO A 72 -16.77 -7.55 19.00
N GLY A 73 -18.02 -7.31 18.59
CA GLY A 73 -19.16 -7.18 19.49
C GLY A 73 -19.25 -5.84 20.25
N THR A 74 -18.40 -4.87 19.95
CA THR A 74 -18.41 -3.53 20.55
C THR A 74 -18.73 -2.46 19.49
N GLU A 75 -20.00 -2.04 19.38
CA GLU A 75 -20.48 -1.12 18.34
C GLU A 75 -19.67 0.19 18.25
N LYS A 76 -19.35 0.79 19.40
CA LYS A 76 -18.56 2.03 19.44
C LYS A 76 -17.16 1.85 18.86
N ASN A 77 -16.51 0.73 19.15
CA ASN A 77 -15.18 0.43 18.61
C ASN A 77 -15.26 0.12 17.11
N ALA A 78 -16.25 -0.66 16.68
CA ALA A 78 -16.48 -0.97 15.27
C ALA A 78 -16.71 0.31 14.45
N SER A 79 -17.53 1.26 14.93
CA SER A 79 -17.75 2.55 14.25
C SER A 79 -16.45 3.36 14.10
N LEU A 80 -15.65 3.49 15.16
CA LEU A 80 -14.37 4.21 15.11
C LEU A 80 -13.37 3.55 14.15
N PHE A 81 -13.33 2.21 14.16
CA PHE A 81 -12.52 1.42 13.23
C PHE A 81 -12.92 1.67 11.78
N LEU A 82 -14.21 1.51 11.46
CA LEU A 82 -14.73 1.68 10.10
C LEU A 82 -14.55 3.12 9.58
N ASP A 83 -14.74 4.13 10.43
CA ASP A 83 -14.52 5.53 10.07
C ASP A 83 -13.04 5.83 9.75
N ALA A 84 -12.11 5.19 10.45
CA ALA A 84 -10.69 5.31 10.15
C ALA A 84 -10.32 4.55 8.87
N VAL A 85 -10.88 3.34 8.66
CA VAL A 85 -10.69 2.55 7.43
C VAL A 85 -11.20 3.30 6.20
N ARG A 86 -12.31 4.05 6.28
CA ARG A 86 -12.84 4.84 5.16
C ARG A 86 -11.84 5.85 4.61
N ARG A 87 -11.01 6.46 5.48
CA ARG A 87 -10.03 7.47 5.08
C ARG A 87 -8.81 6.89 4.38
N ALA A 88 -8.48 5.63 4.63
CA ALA A 88 -7.34 4.98 4.00
C ALA A 88 -7.63 4.65 2.53
N ASP A 89 -6.61 4.79 1.66
CA ASP A 89 -6.69 4.40 0.25
C ASP A 89 -6.44 2.90 0.07
N ALA A 90 -5.65 2.29 0.97
CA ALA A 90 -5.34 0.86 1.01
C ALA A 90 -5.15 0.38 2.45
N LEU A 91 -5.16 -0.93 2.66
CA LEU A 91 -5.15 -1.55 3.97
C LEU A 91 -3.98 -2.53 4.12
N LEU A 92 -3.22 -2.39 5.21
CA LEU A 92 -2.25 -3.37 5.69
C LEU A 92 -2.88 -4.12 6.87
N HIS A 93 -3.36 -5.33 6.62
CA HIS A 93 -3.99 -6.15 7.64
C HIS A 93 -2.94 -6.95 8.41
N VAL A 94 -2.64 -6.53 9.62
CA VAL A 94 -1.69 -7.19 10.51
C VAL A 94 -2.38 -8.28 11.29
N VAL A 95 -1.85 -9.50 11.21
CA VAL A 95 -2.39 -10.71 11.83
C VAL A 95 -1.34 -11.31 12.77
N ARG A 96 -1.74 -11.64 13.99
CA ARG A 96 -0.87 -12.22 15.01
C ARG A 96 -0.73 -13.72 14.81
N LEU A 97 0.51 -14.18 14.71
CA LEU A 97 0.89 -15.58 14.78
C LEU A 97 1.96 -15.83 15.85
N PHE A 98 2.56 -14.75 16.39
CA PHE A 98 3.53 -14.88 17.47
C PHE A 98 2.83 -15.21 18.79
N ASP A 99 3.44 -16.10 19.56
CA ASP A 99 3.02 -16.44 20.91
C ASP A 99 3.94 -15.74 21.92
N ASP A 100 3.36 -14.89 22.75
CA ASP A 100 4.06 -14.15 23.81
C ASP A 100 3.10 -13.94 24.98
N GLU A 101 3.40 -14.61 26.10
CA GLU A 101 2.58 -14.55 27.32
C GLU A 101 2.53 -13.15 27.93
N SER A 102 3.50 -12.30 27.67
CA SER A 102 3.54 -10.92 28.13
C SER A 102 2.60 -9.98 27.38
N VAL A 103 2.15 -10.40 26.19
CA VAL A 103 1.26 -9.63 25.30
C VAL A 103 -0.14 -10.23 25.35
N PRO A 104 -1.11 -9.59 26.02
CA PRO A 104 -2.47 -10.11 26.14
C PRO A 104 -3.10 -10.26 24.74
N TYR A 105 -3.99 -11.26 24.60
CA TYR A 105 -4.77 -11.47 23.41
C TYR A 105 -6.25 -11.54 23.76
N ILE A 106 -7.11 -11.11 22.84
CA ILE A 106 -8.56 -11.03 23.12
C ILE A 106 -9.27 -12.39 23.14
N TYR A 107 -8.61 -13.45 22.64
CA TYR A 107 -9.11 -14.81 22.60
C TYR A 107 -8.15 -15.75 23.33
N ASP A 108 -8.65 -16.91 23.74
CA ASP A 108 -7.86 -17.92 24.45
C ASP A 108 -6.76 -18.55 23.57
N LYS A 109 -6.97 -18.57 22.24
CA LYS A 109 -6.03 -19.17 21.28
C LYS A 109 -5.82 -18.28 20.08
N ILE A 110 -4.58 -18.25 19.59
CA ILE A 110 -4.20 -17.61 18.33
C ILE A 110 -4.81 -18.44 17.19
N ASP A 111 -5.58 -17.78 16.34
CA ASP A 111 -6.22 -18.37 15.17
C ASP A 111 -6.21 -17.31 14.06
N PRO A 112 -5.16 -17.31 13.21
CA PRO A 112 -4.96 -16.28 12.23
C PRO A 112 -6.05 -16.24 11.16
N LEU A 113 -6.60 -17.39 10.77
CA LEU A 113 -7.65 -17.42 9.75
C LEU A 113 -8.95 -16.80 10.28
N ARG A 114 -9.35 -17.14 11.51
CA ARG A 114 -10.49 -16.50 12.20
C ARG A 114 -10.31 -14.99 12.27
N ASP A 115 -9.11 -14.50 12.60
CA ASP A 115 -8.85 -13.08 12.74
C ASP A 115 -8.92 -12.36 11.38
N ILE A 116 -8.42 -13.00 10.32
CA ILE A 116 -8.53 -12.51 8.94
C ILE A 116 -10.01 -12.40 8.55
N GLU A 117 -10.78 -13.44 8.77
CA GLU A 117 -12.21 -13.48 8.44
C GLU A 117 -13.01 -12.48 9.27
N THR A 118 -12.71 -12.32 10.56
CA THR A 118 -13.40 -11.35 11.43
C THR A 118 -13.29 -9.92 10.89
N ILE A 119 -12.11 -9.48 10.49
CA ILE A 119 -11.92 -8.17 9.89
C ILE A 119 -12.66 -8.08 8.56
N ARG A 120 -12.56 -9.11 7.72
CA ARG A 120 -13.26 -9.15 6.43
C ARG A 120 -14.77 -9.01 6.59
N TYR A 121 -15.37 -9.75 7.52
CA TYR A 121 -16.82 -9.69 7.77
C TYR A 121 -17.26 -8.31 8.25
N GLU A 122 -16.48 -7.64 9.09
CA GLU A 122 -16.79 -6.28 9.53
C GLU A 122 -16.84 -5.29 8.35
N LEU A 123 -15.86 -5.38 7.43
CA LEU A 123 -15.84 -4.54 6.23
C LEU A 123 -17.02 -4.87 5.31
N LEU A 124 -17.31 -6.15 5.10
CA LEU A 124 -18.40 -6.65 4.26
C LEU A 124 -19.76 -6.19 4.78
N LEU A 125 -20.01 -6.36 6.08
CA LEU A 125 -21.28 -5.95 6.71
C LEU A 125 -21.50 -4.44 6.61
N SER A 126 -20.42 -3.65 6.75
CA SER A 126 -20.48 -2.20 6.56
C SER A 126 -20.87 -1.82 5.13
N ASP A 127 -20.36 -2.53 4.11
CA ASP A 127 -20.69 -2.26 2.72
C ASP A 127 -22.12 -2.74 2.38
N LEU A 128 -22.55 -3.88 2.91
CA LEU A 128 -23.94 -4.35 2.77
C LEU A 128 -24.95 -3.35 3.34
N ASP A 129 -24.71 -2.85 4.55
CA ASP A 129 -25.58 -1.85 5.18
C ASP A 129 -25.66 -0.55 4.33
N LEU A 130 -24.53 -0.11 3.77
CA LEU A 130 -24.49 1.05 2.87
C LEU A 130 -25.32 0.80 1.60
N ILE A 131 -25.16 -0.36 0.97
CA ILE A 131 -25.89 -0.74 -0.25
C ILE A 131 -27.40 -0.84 0.04
N GLU A 132 -27.81 -1.53 1.10
CA GLU A 132 -29.21 -1.69 1.46
C GLU A 132 -29.89 -0.36 1.75
N LYS A 133 -29.27 0.52 2.53
CA LYS A 133 -29.75 1.86 2.78
C LYS A 133 -29.90 2.68 1.50
N ARG A 134 -29.00 2.51 0.53
CA ARG A 134 -29.06 3.20 -0.75
C ARG A 134 -30.18 2.66 -1.64
N ILE A 135 -30.33 1.35 -1.76
CA ILE A 135 -31.42 0.68 -2.48
C ILE A 135 -32.77 1.15 -1.93
N ASP A 136 -32.94 1.18 -0.62
CA ASP A 136 -34.16 1.65 0.04
C ASP A 136 -34.48 3.12 -0.30
N ARG A 137 -33.47 3.99 -0.31
CA ARG A 137 -33.64 5.41 -0.69
C ARG A 137 -34.04 5.55 -2.16
N ILE A 138 -33.45 4.78 -3.07
CA ILE A 138 -33.79 4.78 -4.49
C ILE A 138 -35.24 4.30 -4.67
N ASN A 139 -35.64 3.22 -4.01
CA ASN A 139 -36.99 2.66 -4.11
C ASN A 139 -38.09 3.62 -3.60
N LYS A 140 -37.78 4.43 -2.60
CA LYS A 140 -38.69 5.46 -2.06
C LYS A 140 -38.68 6.76 -2.88
N ASN A 141 -37.78 6.92 -3.86
CA ASN A 141 -37.62 8.15 -4.62
C ASN A 141 -38.61 8.20 -5.79
N LYS A 142 -39.35 9.34 -5.93
CA LYS A 142 -40.27 9.57 -7.07
C LYS A 142 -39.57 9.53 -8.43
N LYS A 143 -38.24 9.75 -8.49
CA LYS A 143 -37.42 9.72 -9.69
C LYS A 143 -36.66 8.38 -9.85
N ARG A 144 -37.13 7.28 -9.24
CA ARG A 144 -36.51 5.94 -9.31
C ARG A 144 -36.13 5.54 -10.73
N ASN A 145 -36.99 5.83 -11.71
CA ASN A 145 -36.74 5.45 -13.11
C ASN A 145 -35.44 6.04 -13.70
N LEU A 146 -34.94 7.16 -13.16
CA LEU A 146 -33.68 7.77 -13.58
C LEU A 146 -32.46 7.09 -12.91
N MET A 147 -32.70 6.24 -11.92
CA MET A 147 -31.68 5.57 -11.10
C MET A 147 -31.69 4.05 -11.30
N LEU A 148 -32.37 3.54 -12.32
CA LEU A 148 -32.49 2.08 -12.53
C LEU A 148 -31.15 1.41 -12.75
N ARG A 149 -30.22 2.06 -13.44
CA ARG A 149 -28.88 1.52 -13.66
C ARG A 149 -28.10 1.38 -12.35
N GLU A 150 -28.10 2.41 -11.53
CA GLU A 150 -27.51 2.37 -10.19
C GLU A 150 -28.17 1.29 -9.31
N LEU A 151 -29.50 1.18 -9.35
CA LEU A 151 -30.25 0.19 -8.58
C LEU A 151 -29.83 -1.24 -8.98
N ASN A 152 -29.83 -1.55 -10.28
CA ASN A 152 -29.43 -2.89 -10.78
C ASN A 152 -27.97 -3.23 -10.43
N LEU A 153 -27.09 -2.24 -10.48
CA LEU A 153 -25.69 -2.44 -10.05
C LEU A 153 -25.64 -2.77 -8.55
N LEU A 154 -26.31 -1.97 -7.71
CA LEU A 154 -26.31 -2.20 -6.26
C LEU A 154 -26.94 -3.53 -5.87
N GLU A 155 -27.97 -4.01 -6.56
CA GLU A 155 -28.57 -5.32 -6.34
C GLU A 155 -27.55 -6.44 -6.65
N ARG A 156 -26.84 -6.37 -7.78
CA ARG A 156 -25.77 -7.35 -8.12
C ARG A 156 -24.62 -7.33 -7.12
N LEU A 157 -24.22 -6.14 -6.64
CA LEU A 157 -23.19 -6.01 -5.60
C LEU A 157 -23.65 -6.60 -4.27
N LYS A 158 -24.92 -6.35 -3.90
CA LYS A 158 -25.53 -6.94 -2.70
C LYS A 158 -25.51 -8.48 -2.77
N ASP A 159 -25.95 -9.06 -3.88
CA ASP A 159 -25.96 -10.51 -4.07
C ASP A 159 -24.54 -11.09 -3.97
N ALA A 160 -23.56 -10.46 -4.61
CA ALA A 160 -22.16 -10.90 -4.53
C ALA A 160 -21.64 -10.89 -3.10
N LEU A 161 -21.85 -9.79 -2.35
CA LEU A 161 -21.41 -9.68 -0.97
C LEU A 161 -22.17 -10.64 -0.04
N SER A 162 -23.48 -10.89 -0.29
CA SER A 162 -24.28 -11.88 0.48
C SER A 162 -23.79 -13.30 0.25
N ASP A 163 -23.24 -13.59 -0.93
CA ASP A 163 -22.58 -14.86 -1.27
C ASP A 163 -21.09 -14.88 -0.82
N GLU A 164 -20.65 -13.89 -0.04
CA GLU A 164 -19.27 -13.71 0.40
C GLU A 164 -18.22 -13.58 -0.73
N LYS A 165 -18.67 -13.25 -1.93
CA LYS A 165 -17.80 -13.00 -3.08
C LYS A 165 -17.24 -11.56 -3.05
N PRO A 166 -16.01 -11.31 -3.55
CA PRO A 166 -15.49 -9.96 -3.62
C PRO A 166 -16.27 -9.10 -4.61
N ILE A 167 -16.42 -7.81 -4.33
CA ILE A 167 -17.06 -6.82 -5.24
C ILE A 167 -16.45 -6.88 -6.64
N SER A 168 -15.14 -7.13 -6.75
CA SER A 168 -14.42 -7.25 -8.03
C SER A 168 -14.87 -8.45 -8.90
N SER A 169 -15.65 -9.39 -8.35
CA SER A 169 -16.23 -10.49 -9.12
C SER A 169 -17.43 -10.07 -9.99
N VAL A 170 -18.02 -8.91 -9.70
CA VAL A 170 -19.15 -8.38 -10.45
C VAL A 170 -18.63 -7.68 -11.71
N ILE A 171 -19.07 -8.15 -12.87
CA ILE A 171 -18.74 -7.53 -14.15
C ILE A 171 -19.48 -6.20 -14.27
N ILE A 172 -18.75 -5.12 -14.51
CA ILE A 172 -19.26 -3.76 -14.66
C ILE A 172 -18.72 -3.13 -15.94
N ASP A 173 -19.49 -2.21 -16.52
CA ASP A 173 -19.08 -1.39 -17.66
C ASP A 173 -18.53 -0.01 -17.19
N ASP A 174 -18.09 0.82 -18.15
CA ASP A 174 -17.47 2.13 -17.85
C ASP A 174 -18.42 3.09 -17.11
N ASP A 175 -19.72 3.09 -17.42
CA ASP A 175 -20.69 3.94 -16.74
C ASP A 175 -20.97 3.43 -15.31
N GLU A 176 -21.02 2.12 -15.13
CA GLU A 176 -21.14 1.50 -13.81
C GLU A 176 -19.89 1.72 -12.98
N GLN A 177 -18.69 1.71 -13.61
CA GLN A 177 -17.45 2.10 -12.96
C GLN A 177 -17.50 3.55 -12.46
N ALA A 178 -18.08 4.46 -13.23
CA ALA A 178 -18.29 5.84 -12.79
C ALA A 178 -19.25 5.92 -11.59
N ILE A 179 -20.31 5.10 -11.55
CA ILE A 179 -21.21 4.99 -10.39
C ILE A 179 -20.45 4.41 -9.19
N MET A 180 -19.69 3.32 -9.38
CA MET A 180 -18.88 2.68 -8.33
C MET A 180 -17.91 3.65 -7.67
N SER A 181 -17.27 4.53 -8.44
CA SER A 181 -16.31 5.51 -7.93
C SER A 181 -16.93 6.54 -6.96
N THR A 182 -18.27 6.70 -6.97
CA THR A 182 -18.97 7.58 -6.02
C THR A 182 -19.13 6.93 -4.64
N TYR A 183 -18.94 5.62 -4.55
CA TYR A 183 -19.00 4.85 -3.32
C TYR A 183 -17.58 4.56 -2.81
N GLN A 184 -17.44 4.58 -1.51
CA GLN A 184 -16.18 4.22 -0.85
C GLN A 184 -16.35 2.84 -0.20
N PHE A 185 -16.55 1.80 -1.04
CA PHE A 185 -16.65 0.44 -0.54
C PHE A 185 -15.35 -0.01 0.14
N LEU A 186 -15.48 -0.49 1.36
CA LEU A 186 -14.34 -0.90 2.18
C LEU A 186 -13.71 -2.20 1.66
N THR A 187 -14.56 -3.12 1.16
CA THR A 187 -14.14 -4.40 0.59
C THR A 187 -13.46 -4.27 -0.77
N SER A 188 -13.58 -3.11 -1.44
CA SER A 188 -12.90 -2.84 -2.71
C SER A 188 -11.48 -2.27 -2.52
N LYS A 189 -11.12 -1.85 -1.31
CA LYS A 189 -9.80 -1.26 -1.06
C LYS A 189 -8.68 -2.27 -1.29
N PRO A 190 -7.59 -1.89 -1.96
CA PRO A 190 -6.41 -2.73 -2.06
C PRO A 190 -5.94 -3.15 -0.67
N MET A 191 -5.68 -4.44 -0.47
CA MET A 191 -5.28 -5.00 0.82
C MET A 191 -4.02 -5.87 0.68
N LEU A 192 -3.20 -5.86 1.73
CA LEU A 192 -2.08 -6.78 1.96
C LEU A 192 -2.27 -7.41 3.34
N ILE A 193 -2.15 -8.72 3.45
CA ILE A 193 -2.09 -9.42 4.73
C ILE A 193 -0.63 -9.49 5.18
N CYS A 194 -0.37 -9.00 6.39
CA CYS A 194 0.93 -9.06 7.05
C CYS A 194 0.84 -10.03 8.22
N LEU A 195 1.46 -11.19 8.09
CA LEU A 195 1.54 -12.20 9.15
C LEU A 195 2.72 -11.87 10.06
N ASN A 196 2.45 -11.55 11.31
CA ASN A 196 3.46 -11.25 12.32
C ASN A 196 3.78 -12.54 13.10
N LEU A 197 4.90 -13.15 12.77
CA LEU A 197 5.36 -14.47 13.20
C LEU A 197 6.36 -14.41 14.35
N ASN A 198 6.61 -15.54 15.00
CA ASN A 198 7.80 -15.77 15.80
C ASN A 198 9.06 -15.90 14.92
N GLU A 199 10.22 -15.68 15.51
CA GLU A 199 11.51 -15.88 14.84
C GLU A 199 11.69 -17.32 14.34
N ASN A 200 11.34 -18.32 15.14
CA ASN A 200 11.44 -19.73 14.78
C ASN A 200 10.56 -20.10 13.59
N ASP A 201 9.38 -19.51 13.49
CA ASP A 201 8.44 -19.74 12.39
C ASP A 201 8.95 -19.15 11.08
N ILE A 202 9.60 -17.98 11.14
CA ILE A 202 10.29 -17.37 9.98
C ILE A 202 11.44 -18.27 9.52
N LYS A 203 12.32 -18.71 10.45
CA LYS A 203 13.48 -19.55 10.12
C LYS A 203 13.09 -20.91 9.54
N SER A 204 12.08 -21.55 10.13
CA SER A 204 11.59 -22.86 9.67
C SER A 204 10.70 -22.77 8.43
N ASN A 205 10.25 -21.56 8.09
CA ASN A 205 9.23 -21.30 7.07
C ASN A 205 7.96 -22.16 7.27
N ASN A 206 7.58 -22.37 8.54
CA ASN A 206 6.45 -23.19 8.93
C ASN A 206 5.72 -22.56 10.13
N TYR A 207 4.40 -22.43 10.01
CA TYR A 207 3.54 -21.85 11.03
C TYR A 207 2.10 -22.42 10.94
N PRO A 208 1.27 -22.28 12.00
CA PRO A 208 -0.09 -22.77 11.99
C PRO A 208 -0.95 -22.22 10.85
N GLN A 209 -1.75 -23.07 10.22
CA GLN A 209 -2.69 -22.72 9.15
C GLN A 209 -2.05 -22.11 7.89
N LYS A 210 -0.77 -22.37 7.61
CA LYS A 210 -0.05 -21.78 6.48
C LYS A 210 -0.72 -22.06 5.14
N GLU A 211 -1.11 -23.32 4.90
CA GLU A 211 -1.73 -23.73 3.64
C GLU A 211 -3.14 -23.15 3.48
N GLU A 212 -3.92 -23.09 4.56
CA GLU A 212 -5.26 -22.52 4.58
C GLU A 212 -5.23 -21.01 4.31
N ILE A 213 -4.30 -20.30 4.96
CA ILE A 213 -4.10 -18.86 4.72
C ILE A 213 -3.66 -18.60 3.27
N ALA A 214 -2.74 -19.40 2.75
CA ALA A 214 -2.28 -19.25 1.36
C ALA A 214 -3.43 -19.50 0.36
N LYS A 215 -4.25 -20.53 0.60
CA LYS A 215 -5.46 -20.82 -0.21
C LYS A 215 -6.47 -19.68 -0.16
N TYR A 216 -6.77 -19.18 1.04
CA TYR A 216 -7.65 -18.03 1.25
C TYR A 216 -7.15 -16.79 0.49
N ALA A 217 -5.87 -16.45 0.68
CA ALA A 217 -5.25 -15.30 0.06
C ALA A 217 -5.29 -15.38 -1.48
N MET A 218 -5.05 -16.57 -2.04
CA MET A 218 -5.15 -16.83 -3.47
C MET A 218 -6.58 -16.65 -3.98
N GLN A 219 -7.58 -17.20 -3.27
CA GLN A 219 -9.01 -17.08 -3.63
C GLN A 219 -9.48 -15.62 -3.62
N MET A 220 -9.00 -14.85 -2.65
CA MET A 220 -9.37 -13.44 -2.49
C MET A 220 -8.47 -12.48 -3.29
N ASN A 221 -7.45 -12.99 -3.99
CA ASN A 221 -6.43 -12.19 -4.69
C ASN A 221 -5.79 -11.14 -3.78
N ILE A 222 -5.44 -11.53 -2.54
CA ILE A 222 -4.78 -10.68 -1.56
C ILE A 222 -3.34 -11.18 -1.36
N PRO A 223 -2.30 -10.36 -1.58
CA PRO A 223 -0.93 -10.76 -1.29
C PRO A 223 -0.71 -10.95 0.21
N VAL A 224 0.24 -11.82 0.57
CA VAL A 224 0.65 -12.10 1.94
C VAL A 224 2.13 -11.79 2.08
N VAL A 225 2.50 -11.13 3.17
CA VAL A 225 3.89 -10.91 3.58
C VAL A 225 4.06 -11.43 5.00
N GLU A 226 5.08 -12.25 5.18
CA GLU A 226 5.49 -12.82 6.47
C GLU A 226 6.60 -11.94 7.06
N ILE A 227 6.47 -11.59 8.33
CA ILE A 227 7.48 -10.84 9.08
C ILE A 227 7.58 -11.34 10.52
N ALA A 228 8.69 -11.05 11.18
CA ALA A 228 8.78 -11.06 12.64
C ALA A 228 9.11 -9.64 13.12
N ALA A 229 8.16 -8.95 13.70
CA ALA A 229 8.34 -7.56 14.13
C ALA A 229 9.44 -7.40 15.20
N SER A 230 9.72 -8.45 15.99
CA SER A 230 10.86 -8.51 16.93
C SER A 230 12.19 -8.44 16.18
N ILE A 231 12.37 -9.28 15.15
CA ILE A 231 13.57 -9.30 14.30
C ILE A 231 13.76 -7.95 13.58
N GLU A 232 12.68 -7.42 12.99
CA GLU A 232 12.74 -6.13 12.30
C GLU A 232 13.16 -4.99 13.23
N ARG A 233 12.76 -5.06 14.51
CA ARG A 233 13.19 -4.09 15.53
C ARG A 233 14.67 -4.22 15.85
N GLU A 234 15.21 -5.43 15.92
CA GLU A 234 16.64 -5.67 16.10
C GLU A 234 17.44 -5.15 14.90
N ILE A 235 17.03 -5.53 13.68
CA ILE A 235 17.62 -5.03 12.42
C ILE A 235 17.65 -3.51 12.36
N ALA A 236 16.60 -2.84 12.81
CA ALA A 236 16.51 -1.38 12.79
C ALA A 236 17.60 -0.69 13.65
N GLN A 237 18.14 -1.39 14.66
CA GLN A 237 19.15 -0.88 15.59
C GLN A 237 20.59 -1.17 15.14
N LEU A 238 20.80 -2.04 14.14
CA LEU A 238 22.11 -2.44 13.64
C LEU A 238 22.68 -1.40 12.65
N GLU A 239 24.01 -1.36 12.58
CA GLU A 239 24.71 -0.61 11.52
C GLU A 239 24.53 -1.32 10.15
N PRO A 240 24.69 -0.61 9.01
CA PRO A 240 24.42 -1.17 7.69
C PRO A 240 25.15 -2.50 7.40
N ASP A 241 26.42 -2.61 7.76
CA ASP A 241 27.24 -3.81 7.51
C ASP A 241 26.78 -4.98 8.39
N GLU A 242 26.33 -4.71 9.62
CA GLU A 242 25.82 -5.71 10.55
C GLU A 242 24.44 -6.24 10.10
N LYS A 243 23.62 -5.39 9.45
CA LYS A 243 22.29 -5.78 8.95
C LYS A 243 22.37 -6.91 7.93
N GLU A 244 23.30 -6.83 6.98
CA GLU A 244 23.47 -7.83 5.94
C GLU A 244 23.87 -9.18 6.55
N MET A 245 24.86 -9.20 7.44
CA MET A 245 25.28 -10.41 8.16
C MET A 245 24.15 -11.01 8.99
N PHE A 246 23.38 -10.18 9.69
CA PHE A 246 22.26 -10.64 10.52
C PHE A 246 21.13 -11.27 9.69
N LEU A 247 20.81 -10.69 8.54
CA LEU A 247 19.83 -11.26 7.60
C LEU A 247 20.32 -12.60 7.02
N GLU A 248 21.61 -12.71 6.67
CA GLU A 248 22.21 -13.96 6.18
C GLU A 248 22.15 -15.07 7.24
N ASP A 249 22.50 -14.78 8.50
CA ASP A 249 22.44 -15.73 9.62
C ASP A 249 21.02 -16.27 9.86
N LEU A 250 20.01 -15.43 9.61
CA LEU A 250 18.60 -15.80 9.70
C LEU A 250 18.07 -16.50 8.43
N GLY A 251 18.86 -16.57 7.35
CA GLY A 251 18.43 -17.07 6.04
C GLY A 251 17.38 -16.17 5.37
N ILE A 252 17.27 -14.90 5.76
CA ILE A 252 16.33 -13.92 5.26
C ILE A 252 17.01 -13.10 4.16
N LYS A 253 16.49 -13.14 2.94
CA LYS A 253 17.06 -12.41 1.80
C LYS A 253 16.81 -10.90 1.84
N GLU A 254 15.74 -10.47 2.44
CA GLU A 254 15.30 -9.08 2.47
C GLU A 254 14.39 -8.83 3.68
N SER A 255 14.54 -7.67 4.33
CA SER A 255 13.65 -7.22 5.42
C SER A 255 12.18 -7.27 5.02
N GLY A 256 11.32 -7.72 5.93
CA GLY A 256 9.88 -7.75 5.73
C GLY A 256 9.29 -6.36 5.54
N LEU A 257 9.88 -5.31 6.15
CA LEU A 257 9.44 -3.92 5.99
C LEU A 257 9.63 -3.44 4.54
N ILE A 258 10.72 -3.85 3.88
CA ILE A 258 10.96 -3.54 2.46
C ILE A 258 9.92 -4.27 1.59
N LYS A 259 9.66 -5.56 1.88
CA LYS A 259 8.63 -6.33 1.17
C LYS A 259 7.24 -5.70 1.30
N ILE A 260 6.85 -5.29 2.51
CA ILE A 260 5.57 -4.60 2.77
C ILE A 260 5.49 -3.33 1.92
N SER A 261 6.47 -2.46 2.01
CA SER A 261 6.49 -1.17 1.30
C SER A 261 6.38 -1.37 -0.21
N ARG A 262 7.20 -2.28 -0.78
CA ARG A 262 7.19 -2.58 -2.21
C ARG A 262 5.87 -3.22 -2.67
N THR A 263 5.35 -4.22 -1.93
CA THR A 263 4.11 -4.90 -2.29
C THR A 263 2.91 -3.96 -2.24
N MET A 264 2.83 -3.11 -1.23
CA MET A 264 1.76 -2.10 -1.13
C MET A 264 1.85 -1.05 -2.22
N TYR A 265 3.07 -0.60 -2.56
CA TYR A 265 3.30 0.35 -3.63
C TYR A 265 2.79 -0.20 -4.98
N GLN A 266 3.13 -1.45 -5.30
CA GLN A 266 2.64 -2.14 -6.49
C GLN A 266 1.11 -2.37 -6.45
N ARG A 267 0.58 -2.75 -5.28
CA ARG A 267 -0.86 -3.01 -5.12
C ARG A 267 -1.72 -1.75 -5.29
N LEU A 268 -1.16 -0.60 -4.97
CA LEU A 268 -1.75 0.72 -5.22
C LEU A 268 -1.63 1.18 -6.67
N GLY A 269 -1.02 0.37 -7.55
CA GLY A 269 -0.74 0.78 -8.93
C GLY A 269 0.21 1.96 -9.03
N LEU A 270 1.14 2.09 -8.06
CA LEU A 270 2.11 3.17 -8.02
C LEU A 270 3.42 2.76 -8.68
N ILE A 271 4.00 3.71 -9.39
CA ILE A 271 5.33 3.63 -9.97
C ILE A 271 6.18 4.83 -9.56
N SER A 272 7.50 4.68 -9.67
CA SER A 272 8.45 5.75 -9.42
C SER A 272 9.19 6.15 -10.69
N PHE A 273 9.29 7.44 -10.95
CA PHE A 273 10.29 7.99 -11.84
C PHE A 273 11.31 8.81 -11.03
N PHE A 274 12.49 9.01 -11.59
CA PHE A 274 13.59 9.68 -10.90
C PHE A 274 13.96 10.99 -11.58
N THR A 275 14.28 11.99 -10.78
CA THR A 275 15.03 13.17 -11.21
C THR A 275 16.41 13.12 -10.58
N VAL A 276 17.45 13.46 -11.35
CA VAL A 276 18.84 13.39 -10.90
C VAL A 276 19.53 14.73 -11.13
N GLY A 277 20.30 15.17 -10.16
CA GLY A 277 21.07 16.40 -10.19
C GLY A 277 22.03 16.49 -9.01
N ASP A 278 22.92 17.48 -9.03
CA ASP A 278 23.95 17.70 -7.99
C ASP A 278 23.32 18.12 -6.65
N ASP A 279 22.16 18.78 -6.68
CA ASP A 279 21.48 19.22 -5.46
C ASP A 279 20.59 18.13 -4.88
N GLU A 280 19.82 17.42 -5.72
CA GLU A 280 18.89 16.41 -5.28
C GLU A 280 18.78 15.25 -6.28
N VAL A 281 18.80 14.03 -5.78
CA VAL A 281 18.27 12.84 -6.45
C VAL A 281 16.96 12.45 -5.78
N LYS A 282 15.87 12.35 -6.55
CA LYS A 282 14.55 12.18 -5.98
C LYS A 282 13.71 11.17 -6.76
N ALA A 283 13.03 10.30 -6.01
CA ALA A 283 11.98 9.43 -6.51
C ALA A 283 10.62 10.15 -6.42
N TRP A 284 9.89 10.18 -7.52
CA TRP A 284 8.57 10.77 -7.62
C TRP A 284 7.52 9.69 -7.82
N THR A 285 6.51 9.69 -6.97
CA THR A 285 5.41 8.73 -7.02
C THR A 285 4.31 9.20 -7.95
N ILE A 286 3.95 8.35 -8.91
CA ILE A 286 2.79 8.54 -9.80
C ILE A 286 2.00 7.24 -9.90
N GLU A 287 0.77 7.31 -10.37
CA GLU A 287 -0.02 6.14 -10.75
C GLU A 287 0.49 5.59 -12.09
N ASP A 288 0.50 4.27 -12.24
CA ASP A 288 0.79 3.62 -13.52
C ASP A 288 -0.20 4.13 -14.59
N GLY A 289 0.29 4.34 -15.80
CA GLY A 289 -0.48 4.97 -16.87
C GLY A 289 -0.46 6.50 -16.88
N THR A 290 0.21 7.15 -15.93
CA THR A 290 0.34 8.62 -15.89
C THR A 290 1.18 9.14 -17.06
N ASN A 291 0.66 10.13 -17.82
CA ASN A 291 1.42 10.74 -18.90
C ASN A 291 2.47 11.76 -18.39
N ALA A 292 3.47 12.08 -19.24
CA ALA A 292 4.60 12.93 -18.89
C ALA A 292 4.18 14.33 -18.41
N ARG A 293 3.12 14.93 -18.98
CA ARG A 293 2.62 16.23 -18.52
C ARG A 293 2.07 16.17 -17.09
N LYS A 294 1.27 15.14 -16.78
CA LYS A 294 0.76 14.93 -15.42
C LYS A 294 1.88 14.52 -14.44
N ALA A 295 2.87 13.74 -14.90
CA ALA A 295 4.04 13.43 -14.09
C ALA A 295 4.83 14.70 -13.71
N ALA A 296 4.97 15.65 -14.64
CA ALA A 296 5.59 16.94 -14.40
C ALA A 296 4.88 17.76 -13.32
N SER A 297 3.55 17.66 -13.18
CA SER A 297 2.77 18.34 -12.14
C SER A 297 3.14 17.91 -10.73
N LYS A 298 3.65 16.68 -10.56
CA LYS A 298 4.13 16.19 -9.26
C LYS A 298 5.36 16.92 -8.77
N ILE A 299 6.15 17.51 -9.69
CA ILE A 299 7.31 18.33 -9.36
C ILE A 299 6.86 19.75 -9.03
N HIS A 300 6.15 20.39 -9.98
CA HIS A 300 5.59 21.72 -9.80
C HIS A 300 4.50 22.02 -10.84
N SER A 301 3.46 22.75 -10.47
CA SER A 301 2.37 23.16 -11.38
C SER A 301 2.86 24.00 -12.57
N ASP A 302 3.93 24.77 -12.42
CA ASP A 302 4.50 25.56 -13.50
C ASP A 302 5.17 24.69 -14.55
N ILE A 303 5.81 23.58 -14.16
CA ILE A 303 6.39 22.62 -15.11
C ILE A 303 5.28 21.94 -15.93
N GLU A 304 4.13 21.62 -15.33
CA GLU A 304 2.98 21.12 -16.07
C GLU A 304 2.43 22.12 -17.08
N ARG A 305 2.28 23.41 -16.65
CA ARG A 305 1.76 24.48 -17.54
C ARG A 305 2.69 24.80 -18.69
N GLY A 306 3.97 24.90 -18.38
CA GLY A 306 5.02 25.24 -19.36
C GLY A 306 5.62 24.03 -20.07
N PHE A 307 5.05 22.82 -19.94
CA PHE A 307 5.62 21.58 -20.46
C PHE A 307 5.91 21.66 -21.96
N ILE A 308 7.16 21.40 -22.35
CA ILE A 308 7.61 21.33 -23.71
C ILE A 308 7.87 19.87 -24.10
N ARG A 309 8.78 19.20 -23.42
CA ARG A 309 9.17 17.81 -23.64
C ARG A 309 9.72 17.17 -22.38
N ALA A 310 9.71 15.83 -22.33
CA ALA A 310 10.43 15.04 -21.34
C ALA A 310 11.66 14.39 -21.99
N GLU A 311 12.80 14.53 -21.36
CA GLU A 311 14.04 13.80 -21.67
C GLU A 311 14.01 12.55 -20.78
N VAL A 312 14.01 11.37 -21.39
CA VAL A 312 13.76 10.11 -20.69
C VAL A 312 14.89 9.12 -20.94
N VAL A 313 15.38 8.51 -19.86
CA VAL A 313 16.38 7.45 -19.87
C VAL A 313 15.89 6.31 -18.98
N ASP A 314 15.93 5.09 -19.46
CA ASP A 314 15.64 3.91 -18.64
C ASP A 314 16.74 3.70 -17.60
N TYR A 315 16.36 3.37 -16.36
CA TYR A 315 17.31 3.14 -15.27
C TYR A 315 18.32 2.01 -15.59
N HIS A 316 17.86 0.90 -16.19
CA HIS A 316 18.73 -0.23 -16.49
C HIS A 316 19.77 0.14 -17.56
N VAL A 317 19.35 0.92 -18.57
CA VAL A 317 20.24 1.48 -19.58
C VAL A 317 21.29 2.39 -18.94
N PHE A 318 20.84 3.27 -18.04
CA PHE A 318 21.75 4.16 -17.32
C PHE A 318 22.72 3.35 -16.44
N LYS A 319 22.23 2.36 -15.72
CA LYS A 319 23.07 1.50 -14.85
C LYS A 319 24.14 0.75 -15.65
N GLU A 320 23.80 0.23 -16.84
CA GLU A 320 24.73 -0.47 -17.73
C GLU A 320 25.83 0.45 -18.27
N LEU A 321 25.47 1.68 -18.68
CA LEU A 321 26.37 2.62 -19.33
C LEU A 321 27.12 3.56 -18.37
N GLY A 322 26.64 3.70 -17.15
CA GLY A 322 27.24 4.45 -16.05
C GLY A 322 27.17 5.98 -16.14
N THR A 323 26.97 6.56 -17.34
CA THR A 323 26.92 8.02 -17.52
C THR A 323 25.86 8.48 -18.52
N MET A 324 25.29 9.66 -18.32
CA MET A 324 24.34 10.28 -19.27
C MET A 324 24.99 10.58 -20.63
N THR A 325 26.29 10.84 -20.68
CA THR A 325 27.02 11.06 -21.93
C THR A 325 27.04 9.78 -22.78
N ALA A 326 27.38 8.63 -22.18
CA ALA A 326 27.36 7.33 -22.86
C ALA A 326 25.96 6.95 -23.37
N VAL A 327 24.91 7.26 -22.59
CA VAL A 327 23.52 7.04 -23.01
C VAL A 327 23.17 7.87 -24.25
N LYS A 328 23.59 9.16 -24.29
CA LYS A 328 23.39 10.05 -25.43
C LYS A 328 24.14 9.57 -26.66
N GLU A 329 25.41 9.19 -26.54
CA GLU A 329 26.26 8.68 -27.63
C GLU A 329 25.69 7.42 -28.27
N LYS A 330 25.05 6.55 -27.48
CA LYS A 330 24.35 5.36 -27.98
C LYS A 330 22.93 5.63 -28.51
N GLY A 331 22.46 6.87 -28.50
CA GLY A 331 21.12 7.23 -29.00
C GLY A 331 19.96 6.69 -28.14
N LEU A 332 20.22 6.32 -26.90
CA LEU A 332 19.24 5.75 -25.97
C LEU A 332 18.56 6.81 -25.07
N PHE A 333 18.91 8.07 -25.31
CA PHE A 333 18.29 9.23 -24.69
C PHE A 333 17.09 9.66 -25.53
N ARG A 334 15.87 9.53 -24.98
CA ARG A 334 14.62 9.77 -25.69
C ARG A 334 14.05 11.15 -25.39
N LEU A 335 13.44 11.77 -26.39
CA LEU A 335 12.68 13.01 -26.27
C LEU A 335 11.20 12.71 -26.49
N GLU A 336 10.43 12.77 -25.41
CA GLU A 336 9.04 12.37 -25.40
C GLU A 336 8.08 13.57 -25.29
N GLY A 337 6.89 13.44 -25.88
CA GLY A 337 5.83 14.44 -25.83
C GLY A 337 4.95 14.34 -24.58
N LYS A 338 3.96 15.24 -24.51
CA LYS A 338 3.07 15.38 -23.34
C LYS A 338 2.22 14.14 -23.05
N GLU A 339 1.88 13.35 -24.05
CA GLU A 339 1.04 12.15 -23.92
C GLU A 339 1.85 10.87 -23.70
N TYR A 340 3.16 10.96 -23.63
CA TYR A 340 4.01 9.82 -23.31
C TYR A 340 3.68 9.28 -21.92
N VAL A 341 3.40 7.98 -21.80
CA VAL A 341 3.14 7.30 -20.54
C VAL A 341 4.48 6.96 -19.88
N VAL A 342 4.75 7.57 -18.73
CA VAL A 342 5.98 7.36 -17.96
C VAL A 342 5.98 5.93 -17.39
N LYS A 343 7.15 5.27 -17.48
CA LYS A 343 7.32 3.90 -16.98
C LYS A 343 8.06 3.88 -15.64
N ASP A 344 7.84 2.80 -14.88
CA ASP A 344 8.54 2.61 -13.62
C ASP A 344 10.05 2.54 -13.81
N GLY A 345 10.79 3.31 -13.03
CA GLY A 345 12.24 3.34 -13.04
C GLY A 345 12.86 4.30 -14.07
N GLU A 346 12.08 5.07 -14.82
CA GLU A 346 12.66 6.03 -15.75
C GLU A 346 13.29 7.24 -15.03
N ILE A 347 14.43 7.67 -15.53
CA ILE A 347 15.10 8.93 -15.16
C ILE A 347 14.56 9.98 -16.12
N VAL A 348 13.89 11.03 -15.58
CA VAL A 348 13.16 12.01 -16.40
C VAL A 348 13.63 13.42 -16.05
N HIS A 349 13.93 14.19 -17.10
CA HIS A 349 14.15 15.63 -17.01
C HIS A 349 13.12 16.36 -17.88
N PHE A 350 12.31 17.23 -17.26
CA PHE A 350 11.27 17.98 -17.96
C PHE A 350 11.82 19.31 -18.48
N ARG A 351 11.69 19.55 -19.79
CA ARG A 351 11.92 20.87 -20.42
C ARG A 351 10.61 21.64 -20.37
N PHE A 352 10.66 22.82 -19.81
CA PHE A 352 9.50 23.70 -19.69
C PHE A 352 9.91 25.16 -19.88
N ASN A 353 8.91 25.98 -20.23
CA ASN A 353 9.03 27.42 -20.33
C ASN A 353 7.86 28.07 -19.58
N VAL A 354 8.16 28.98 -18.65
CA VAL A 354 7.16 29.68 -17.81
C VAL A 354 7.19 31.15 -18.14
#